data_7a9527c0410216c0169c2271ca7e47a1
#
_entry.id   7a9527c0410216c0169c2271ca7e47a1
#
_cell.length_a   1.000
_cell.length_b   1.000
_cell.length_c   1.000
_cell.angle_alpha   90.00
_cell.angle_beta   90.00
_cell.angle_gamma   90.00
#
_symmetry.space_group_name_H-M   'P 1'
#
loop_
_entity.id
_entity.type
_entity.pdbx_description
1 polymer ?
#
loop_
_entity_poly.entity_id
_entity_poly.type
_entity_poly.pdbx_seq_one_letter_code
_entity_poly.pdbx_strand_id
1 'polypeptide(L)'
;MTIPRSQTSFKASVEQVPFIDGRRPLSLKAGALALTLSTMWAGNPVANKAGLEDAGPLRLGYLRFILGAIVVLIYAILTKQSFRVNKYEWIPLVLLGILFTVQLAFMNIGQDFTTAGHAVIVMTTFPLWTGVFAHFFVPGDRLSRSRILGTLVAYSGVVAVFYKGFAESSFDFLLGDLLLLMSAVLLGARQVYISELGQGIPQHKLLMAQGVFGIFTFLIASLIFESQEGFVVTTPLVISLFYTGVLIVGLGFFGQSWLLIRYLPSRVTVISLSQPIFGVLFSWWILGESIGGELYIGAILVIFGS
;
A
#
# COMPACT_ATOMS: atom_id res chain seq x y z
N MET A 1 -43.91 30.32 35.41
CA MET A 1 -43.93 30.33 33.93
C MET A 1 -42.55 29.89 33.45
N THR A 2 -42.38 28.60 33.24
CA THR A 2 -41.12 27.90 32.94
C THR A 2 -41.07 27.57 31.47
N ILE A 3 -40.06 28.10 30.77
CA ILE A 3 -39.78 27.83 29.32
C ILE A 3 -38.98 26.53 29.21
N PRO A 4 -39.35 25.54 28.38
CA PRO A 4 -38.63 24.29 28.27
C PRO A 4 -37.41 24.42 27.36
N ARG A 5 -36.28 23.89 27.82
CA ARG A 5 -35.04 23.66 27.07
C ARG A 5 -35.26 22.57 26.04
N SER A 6 -35.31 22.89 24.75
CA SER A 6 -35.28 21.94 23.64
C SER A 6 -34.16 22.27 22.66
N GLN A 7 -32.90 22.13 23.05
CA GLN A 7 -31.78 22.25 22.11
C GLN A 7 -30.60 21.36 22.49
N THR A 8 -30.79 20.18 23.09
CA THR A 8 -29.70 19.25 23.41
C THR A 8 -29.83 17.85 22.77
N SER A 9 -30.77 17.67 21.82
CA SER A 9 -31.04 16.35 21.26
C SER A 9 -30.36 16.00 19.93
N PHE A 10 -29.70 16.97 19.25
CA PHE A 10 -29.12 16.70 17.91
C PHE A 10 -27.61 16.38 17.92
N LYS A 11 -26.92 16.57 19.04
CA LYS A 11 -25.50 16.23 19.18
C LYS A 11 -25.24 14.83 19.74
N ALA A 12 -26.24 14.14 20.27
CA ALA A 12 -26.08 12.83 20.91
C ALA A 12 -26.28 11.61 19.99
N SER A 13 -26.73 11.82 18.74
CA SER A 13 -27.04 10.71 17.81
C SER A 13 -25.93 10.32 16.84
N VAL A 14 -24.75 10.95 16.90
CA VAL A 14 -23.61 10.61 16.03
C VAL A 14 -22.55 9.74 16.75
N GLU A 15 -22.74 9.41 18.04
CA GLU A 15 -21.66 8.92 18.89
C GLU A 15 -21.79 7.46 19.39
N GLN A 16 -22.65 6.64 18.83
CA GLN A 16 -22.72 5.22 19.25
C GLN A 16 -22.86 4.26 18.07
N VAL A 17 -21.83 4.20 17.22
CA VAL A 17 -21.58 2.96 16.48
C VAL A 17 -20.76 2.05 17.41
N PRO A 18 -21.26 0.89 17.82
CA PRO A 18 -20.53 0.03 18.74
C PRO A 18 -19.19 -0.37 18.12
N PHE A 19 -18.12 -0.27 18.91
CA PHE A 19 -16.80 -0.79 18.55
C PHE A 19 -16.90 -2.30 18.35
N ILE A 20 -16.76 -2.73 17.11
CA ILE A 20 -16.60 -4.14 16.79
C ILE A 20 -15.09 -4.38 16.82
N ASP A 21 -14.62 -5.12 17.82
CA ASP A 21 -13.23 -5.55 17.95
C ASP A 21 -12.19 -4.40 17.96
N GLY A 22 -12.51 -3.27 18.61
CA GLY A 22 -11.62 -2.12 18.74
C GLY A 22 -11.44 -1.26 17.47
N ARG A 23 -11.90 -1.71 16.29
CA ARG A 23 -11.79 -0.97 15.03
C ARG A 23 -12.94 0.00 14.83
N ARG A 24 -12.63 1.18 14.30
CA ARG A 24 -13.58 2.27 14.10
C ARG A 24 -14.04 2.35 12.64
N PRO A 25 -15.23 2.88 12.36
CA PRO A 25 -15.57 3.35 11.03
C PRO A 25 -14.56 4.41 10.56
N LEU A 26 -14.26 4.44 9.26
CA LEU A 26 -13.30 5.38 8.71
C LEU A 26 -13.79 6.83 8.92
N SER A 27 -13.03 7.60 9.69
CA SER A 27 -13.33 9.03 9.91
C SER A 27 -12.80 9.87 8.74
N LEU A 28 -13.32 11.08 8.56
CA LEU A 28 -12.82 12.00 7.53
C LEU A 28 -11.31 12.26 7.65
N LYS A 29 -10.79 12.40 8.87
CA LYS A 29 -9.35 12.59 9.12
C LYS A 29 -8.54 11.36 8.70
N ALA A 30 -9.04 10.16 8.99
CA ALA A 30 -8.39 8.92 8.57
C ALA A 30 -8.48 8.72 7.05
N GLY A 31 -9.59 9.10 6.43
CA GLY A 31 -9.73 9.12 4.97
C GLY A 31 -8.75 10.10 4.31
N ALA A 32 -8.61 11.31 4.85
CA ALA A 32 -7.62 12.28 4.38
C ALA A 32 -6.18 11.75 4.52
N LEU A 33 -5.84 11.10 5.65
CA LEU A 33 -4.54 10.45 5.80
C LEU A 33 -4.35 9.32 4.76
N ALA A 34 -5.35 8.46 4.55
CA ALA A 34 -5.27 7.40 3.55
C ALA A 34 -5.07 7.97 2.13
N LEU A 35 -5.74 9.07 1.79
CA LEU A 35 -5.56 9.75 0.51
C LEU A 35 -4.16 10.37 0.39
N THR A 36 -3.64 11.01 1.44
CA THR A 36 -2.27 11.53 1.48
C THR A 36 -1.25 10.41 1.26
N LEU A 37 -1.43 9.27 1.92
CA LEU A 37 -0.58 8.10 1.72
C LEU A 37 -0.70 7.58 0.28
N SER A 38 -1.91 7.51 -0.28
CA SER A 38 -2.12 7.11 -1.68
C SER A 38 -1.39 8.03 -2.65
N THR A 39 -1.42 9.34 -2.43
CA THR A 39 -0.69 10.33 -3.22
C THR A 39 0.83 10.13 -3.10
N MET A 40 1.34 9.89 -1.89
CA MET A 40 2.75 9.57 -1.69
C MET A 40 3.15 8.28 -2.43
N TRP A 41 2.34 7.21 -2.36
CA TRP A 41 2.61 5.97 -3.09
C TRP A 41 2.60 6.16 -4.61
N ALA A 42 1.77 7.06 -5.13
CA ALA A 42 1.69 7.37 -6.55
C ALA A 42 3.00 7.96 -7.14
N GLY A 43 3.79 8.67 -6.34
CA GLY A 43 5.12 9.18 -6.73
C GLY A 43 6.24 8.13 -6.67
N ASN A 44 5.99 6.97 -6.06
CA ASN A 44 7.04 5.96 -5.87
C ASN A 44 7.66 5.42 -7.18
N PRO A 45 6.90 5.15 -8.28
CA PRO A 45 7.50 4.72 -9.54
C PRO A 45 8.45 5.76 -10.15
N VAL A 46 8.09 7.04 -10.09
CA VAL A 46 8.93 8.14 -10.61
C VAL A 46 10.24 8.23 -9.82
N ALA A 47 10.16 8.19 -8.50
CA ALA A 47 11.35 8.22 -7.64
C ALA A 47 12.23 6.98 -7.82
N ASN A 48 11.63 5.78 -7.95
CA ASN A 48 12.38 4.55 -8.24
C ASN A 48 13.12 4.66 -9.58
N LYS A 49 12.46 5.15 -10.64
CA LYS A 49 13.09 5.30 -11.96
C LYS A 49 14.35 6.15 -11.90
N ALA A 50 14.32 7.27 -11.18
CA ALA A 50 15.49 8.13 -10.98
C ALA A 50 16.63 7.43 -10.24
N GLY A 51 16.34 6.53 -9.30
CA GLY A 51 17.37 5.77 -8.57
C GLY A 51 17.96 4.61 -9.36
N LEU A 52 17.20 4.05 -10.30
CA LEU A 52 17.63 2.91 -11.12
C LEU A 52 18.69 3.27 -12.16
N GLU A 53 18.91 4.55 -12.46
CA GLU A 53 19.99 5.00 -13.32
C GLU A 53 21.39 4.78 -12.68
N ASP A 54 21.46 4.75 -11.35
CA ASP A 54 22.72 4.72 -10.60
C ASP A 54 22.90 3.47 -9.73
N ALA A 55 21.86 2.66 -9.55
CA ALA A 55 21.90 1.46 -8.74
C ALA A 55 20.94 0.38 -9.29
N GLY A 56 21.37 -0.88 -9.23
CA GLY A 56 20.50 -1.99 -9.58
C GLY A 56 19.22 -2.06 -8.73
N PRO A 57 18.13 -2.64 -9.25
CA PRO A 57 16.81 -2.65 -8.60
C PRO A 57 16.81 -3.37 -7.24
N LEU A 58 17.60 -4.43 -7.09
CA LEU A 58 17.69 -5.17 -5.83
C LEU A 58 18.51 -4.39 -4.81
N ARG A 59 19.58 -3.72 -5.25
CA ARG A 59 20.40 -2.83 -4.43
C ARG A 59 19.58 -1.66 -3.92
N LEU A 60 18.84 -0.98 -4.79
CA LEU A 60 17.90 0.07 -4.42
C LEU A 60 16.85 -0.47 -3.42
N GLY A 61 16.41 -1.72 -3.63
CA GLY A 61 15.47 -2.43 -2.75
C GLY A 61 15.95 -2.52 -1.31
N TYR A 62 17.12 -3.12 -1.04
CA TYR A 62 17.58 -3.26 0.35
C TYR A 62 17.98 -1.91 0.97
N LEU A 63 18.54 -0.98 0.21
CA LEU A 63 18.89 0.35 0.72
C LEU A 63 17.67 1.11 1.23
N ARG A 64 16.55 1.11 0.48
CA ARG A 64 15.30 1.75 0.95
C ARG A 64 14.71 1.08 2.18
N PHE A 65 14.84 -0.26 2.32
CA PHE A 65 14.39 -0.96 3.53
C PHE A 65 15.28 -0.67 4.74
N ILE A 66 16.59 -0.50 4.55
CA ILE A 66 17.49 -0.02 5.62
C ILE A 66 17.03 1.35 6.11
N LEU A 67 16.80 2.30 5.21
CA LEU A 67 16.34 3.64 5.58
C LEU A 67 14.97 3.61 6.28
N GLY A 68 14.05 2.81 5.78
CA GLY A 68 12.75 2.60 6.43
C GLY A 68 12.87 1.98 7.83
N ALA A 69 13.74 0.99 7.99
CA ALA A 69 14.01 0.37 9.29
C ALA A 69 14.64 1.38 10.28
N ILE A 70 15.51 2.27 9.81
CA ILE A 70 16.07 3.37 10.62
C ILE A 70 14.95 4.29 11.10
N VAL A 71 13.99 4.67 10.26
CA VAL A 71 12.84 5.49 10.67
C VAL A 71 12.04 4.80 11.78
N VAL A 72 11.74 3.50 11.61
CA VAL A 72 11.01 2.70 12.62
C VAL A 72 11.83 2.61 13.92
N LEU A 73 13.14 2.43 13.82
CA LEU A 73 14.04 2.38 14.98
C LEU A 73 14.07 3.71 15.73
N ILE A 74 14.21 4.83 15.03
CA ILE A 74 14.16 6.18 15.62
C ILE A 74 12.82 6.38 16.34
N TYR A 75 11.70 6.04 15.71
CA TYR A 75 10.39 6.12 16.35
C TYR A 75 10.35 5.30 17.64
N ALA A 76 10.82 4.06 17.61
CA ALA A 76 10.80 3.18 18.78
C ALA A 76 11.68 3.70 19.93
N ILE A 77 12.85 4.26 19.62
CA ILE A 77 13.74 4.88 20.63
C ILE A 77 13.06 6.10 21.25
N LEU A 78 12.53 7.03 20.44
CA LEU A 78 11.88 8.25 20.91
C LEU A 78 10.64 7.96 21.75
N THR A 79 9.91 6.91 21.42
CA THR A 79 8.69 6.49 22.15
C THR A 79 8.98 5.44 23.23
N LYS A 80 10.26 5.10 23.47
CA LYS A 80 10.70 4.09 24.44
C LYS A 80 10.03 2.72 24.25
N GLN A 81 9.81 2.33 23.01
CA GLN A 81 9.22 1.04 22.66
C GLN A 81 10.28 -0.07 22.64
N SER A 82 9.91 -1.25 23.13
CA SER A 82 10.81 -2.41 23.17
C SER A 82 10.66 -3.29 21.95
N PHE A 83 11.76 -3.70 21.34
CA PHE A 83 11.81 -4.73 20.29
C PHE A 83 11.89 -6.17 20.82
N ARG A 84 11.78 -6.37 22.14
CA ARG A 84 11.78 -7.72 22.71
C ARG A 84 10.60 -8.51 22.16
N VAL A 85 10.90 -9.57 21.42
CA VAL A 85 9.90 -10.46 20.82
C VAL A 85 9.58 -11.58 21.83
N ASN A 86 8.30 -11.75 22.12
CA ASN A 86 7.81 -12.84 22.96
C ASN A 86 7.70 -14.14 22.14
N LYS A 87 7.70 -15.29 22.81
CA LYS A 87 7.67 -16.59 22.12
C LYS A 87 6.47 -16.76 21.18
N TYR A 88 5.32 -16.22 21.54
CA TYR A 88 4.09 -16.28 20.71
C TYR A 88 4.10 -15.31 19.52
N GLU A 89 4.96 -14.28 19.52
CA GLU A 89 5.07 -13.29 18.44
C GLU A 89 5.97 -13.77 17.29
N TRP A 90 6.90 -14.73 17.53
CA TRP A 90 7.90 -15.14 16.55
C TRP A 90 7.28 -15.69 15.27
N ILE A 91 6.41 -16.68 15.38
CA ILE A 91 5.78 -17.31 14.21
C ILE A 91 4.99 -16.29 13.39
N PRO A 92 4.08 -15.47 13.98
CA PRO A 92 3.37 -14.42 13.26
C PRO A 92 4.29 -13.42 12.56
N LEU A 93 5.37 -12.97 13.22
CA LEU A 93 6.31 -12.01 12.62
C LEU A 93 7.12 -12.61 11.48
N VAL A 94 7.57 -13.86 11.61
CA VAL A 94 8.25 -14.59 10.54
C VAL A 94 7.33 -14.80 9.34
N LEU A 95 6.09 -15.24 9.58
CA LEU A 95 5.10 -15.40 8.50
C LEU A 95 4.79 -14.08 7.80
N LEU A 96 4.71 -12.97 8.55
CA LEU A 96 4.53 -11.64 7.97
C LEU A 96 5.71 -11.23 7.09
N GLY A 97 6.94 -11.50 7.53
CA GLY A 97 8.16 -11.24 6.77
C GLY A 97 8.22 -12.07 5.48
N ILE A 98 7.92 -13.37 5.56
CA ILE A 98 7.87 -14.26 4.39
C ILE A 98 6.77 -13.80 3.43
N LEU A 99 5.56 -13.54 3.92
CA LEU A 99 4.45 -13.05 3.10
C LEU A 99 4.82 -11.76 2.37
N PHE A 100 5.51 -10.84 3.06
CA PHE A 100 5.98 -9.59 2.49
C PHE A 100 6.99 -9.81 1.36
N THR A 101 8.02 -10.63 1.59
CA THR A 101 9.08 -10.86 0.60
C THR A 101 8.60 -11.67 -0.60
N VAL A 102 7.76 -12.68 -0.39
CA VAL A 102 7.15 -13.47 -1.47
C VAL A 102 6.22 -12.59 -2.32
N GLN A 103 5.41 -11.74 -1.68
CA GLN A 103 4.55 -10.77 -2.38
C GLN A 103 5.37 -9.82 -3.26
N LEU A 104 6.48 -9.28 -2.74
CA LEU A 104 7.36 -8.40 -3.51
C LEU A 104 8.11 -9.14 -4.63
N ALA A 105 8.53 -10.39 -4.40
CA ALA A 105 9.16 -11.21 -5.43
C ALA A 105 8.21 -11.42 -6.62
N PHE A 106 6.96 -11.82 -6.37
CA PHE A 106 5.95 -11.94 -7.44
C PHE A 106 5.70 -10.62 -8.15
N MET A 107 5.66 -9.48 -7.41
CA MET A 107 5.49 -8.17 -8.00
C MET A 107 6.65 -7.81 -8.93
N ASN A 108 7.89 -7.93 -8.46
CA ASN A 108 9.06 -7.53 -9.22
C ASN A 108 9.22 -8.42 -10.45
N ILE A 109 9.20 -9.75 -10.29
CA ILE A 109 9.32 -10.69 -11.42
C ILE A 109 8.16 -10.50 -12.40
N GLY A 110 6.92 -10.33 -11.92
CA GLY A 110 5.77 -10.13 -12.78
C GLY A 110 5.88 -8.85 -13.62
N GLN A 111 6.44 -7.77 -13.08
CA GLN A 111 6.66 -6.52 -13.81
C GLN A 111 7.65 -6.66 -14.97
N ASP A 112 8.61 -7.56 -14.87
CA ASP A 112 9.59 -7.81 -15.95
C ASP A 112 8.98 -8.54 -17.14
N PHE A 113 7.87 -9.28 -16.93
CA PHE A 113 7.17 -10.07 -17.96
C PHE A 113 5.91 -9.41 -18.51
N THR A 114 5.60 -8.16 -18.12
CA THR A 114 4.40 -7.47 -18.61
C THR A 114 4.63 -5.98 -18.81
N THR A 115 3.62 -5.28 -19.32
CA THR A 115 3.71 -3.82 -19.52
C THR A 115 3.34 -3.07 -18.22
N ALA A 116 3.78 -1.81 -18.13
CA ALA A 116 3.43 -0.94 -17.01
C ALA A 116 1.89 -0.76 -16.86
N GLY A 117 1.16 -0.70 -17.99
CA GLY A 117 -0.31 -0.60 -17.99
C GLY A 117 -0.97 -1.83 -17.38
N HIS A 118 -0.55 -3.04 -17.77
CA HIS A 118 -1.00 -4.30 -17.19
C HIS A 118 -0.69 -4.36 -15.69
N ALA A 119 0.56 -4.05 -15.32
CA ALA A 119 1.00 -4.08 -13.93
C ALA A 119 0.13 -3.20 -13.03
N VAL A 120 -0.21 -1.97 -13.47
CA VAL A 120 -1.09 -1.08 -12.71
C VAL A 120 -2.49 -1.64 -12.59
N ILE A 121 -3.10 -2.12 -13.70
CA ILE A 121 -4.47 -2.66 -13.69
C ILE A 121 -4.53 -3.88 -12.76
N VAL A 122 -3.62 -4.83 -12.93
CA VAL A 122 -3.65 -6.08 -12.16
C VAL A 122 -3.34 -5.82 -10.68
N MET A 123 -2.31 -5.04 -10.38
CA MET A 123 -1.95 -4.74 -8.99
C MET A 123 -3.05 -3.97 -8.25
N THR A 124 -3.76 -3.06 -8.90
CA THR A 124 -4.88 -2.33 -8.28
C THR A 124 -6.11 -3.18 -8.00
N THR A 125 -6.08 -4.48 -8.28
CA THR A 125 -7.10 -5.42 -7.78
C THR A 125 -6.94 -5.75 -6.29
N PHE A 126 -5.79 -5.43 -5.64
CA PHE A 126 -5.53 -5.80 -4.25
C PHE A 126 -6.61 -5.34 -3.24
N PRO A 127 -7.31 -4.19 -3.39
CA PRO A 127 -8.39 -3.83 -2.48
C PRO A 127 -9.60 -4.78 -2.54
N LEU A 128 -9.87 -5.37 -3.71
CA LEU A 128 -10.90 -6.41 -3.84
C LEU A 128 -10.52 -7.63 -2.99
N TRP A 129 -9.27 -8.09 -3.10
CA TRP A 129 -8.75 -9.21 -2.32
C TRP A 129 -8.69 -8.89 -0.82
N THR A 130 -8.31 -7.65 -0.46
CA THR A 130 -8.39 -7.21 0.94
C THR A 130 -9.82 -7.30 1.46
N GLY A 131 -10.81 -6.86 0.68
CA GLY A 131 -12.23 -6.98 1.04
C GLY A 131 -12.67 -8.42 1.22
N VAL A 132 -12.26 -9.32 0.33
CA VAL A 132 -12.55 -10.76 0.42
C VAL A 132 -11.95 -11.35 1.71
N PHE A 133 -10.65 -11.15 1.95
CA PHE A 133 -10.02 -11.67 3.16
C PHE A 133 -10.57 -11.03 4.44
N ALA A 134 -10.83 -9.73 4.43
CA ALA A 134 -11.40 -9.03 5.58
C ALA A 134 -12.79 -9.57 5.94
N HIS A 135 -13.61 -9.95 4.94
CA HIS A 135 -14.91 -10.56 5.18
C HIS A 135 -14.86 -11.83 6.04
N PHE A 136 -13.82 -12.66 5.83
CA PHE A 136 -13.66 -13.93 6.54
C PHE A 136 -12.87 -13.80 7.83
N PHE A 137 -11.89 -12.91 7.90
CA PHE A 137 -10.91 -12.87 8.98
C PHE A 137 -11.04 -11.65 9.90
N VAL A 138 -11.74 -10.58 9.47
CA VAL A 138 -11.87 -9.36 10.28
C VAL A 138 -13.30 -9.22 10.82
N PRO A 139 -13.53 -9.30 12.13
CA PRO A 139 -14.85 -9.08 12.71
C PRO A 139 -15.43 -7.73 12.31
N GLY A 140 -16.66 -7.74 11.80
CA GLY A 140 -17.38 -6.52 11.38
C GLY A 140 -17.02 -5.94 10.03
N ASP A 141 -15.97 -6.43 9.35
CA ASP A 141 -15.61 -6.00 7.98
C ASP A 141 -16.27 -6.90 6.92
N ARG A 142 -17.60 -6.91 6.92
CA ARG A 142 -18.36 -7.74 5.97
C ARG A 142 -18.53 -7.06 4.62
N LEU A 143 -18.31 -7.80 3.54
CA LEU A 143 -18.64 -7.38 2.19
C LEU A 143 -20.16 -7.21 2.06
N SER A 144 -20.60 -5.98 1.85
CA SER A 144 -21.97 -5.68 1.44
C SER A 144 -22.05 -5.53 -0.08
N ARG A 145 -23.25 -5.69 -0.65
CA ARG A 145 -23.46 -5.50 -2.10
C ARG A 145 -23.03 -4.09 -2.56
N SER A 146 -23.31 -3.07 -1.75
CA SER A 146 -22.89 -1.69 -2.06
C SER A 146 -21.38 -1.52 -2.09
N ARG A 147 -20.64 -2.17 -1.17
CA ARG A 147 -19.16 -2.12 -1.17
C ARG A 147 -18.56 -2.83 -2.37
N ILE A 148 -19.09 -4.01 -2.72
CA ILE A 148 -18.65 -4.73 -3.92
C ILE A 148 -18.87 -3.84 -5.15
N LEU A 149 -20.06 -3.29 -5.32
CA LEU A 149 -20.39 -2.41 -6.45
C LEU A 149 -19.51 -1.16 -6.47
N GLY A 150 -19.33 -0.47 -5.33
CA GLY A 150 -18.47 0.70 -5.23
C GLY A 150 -17.04 0.38 -5.64
N THR A 151 -16.46 -0.70 -5.09
CA THR A 151 -15.08 -1.11 -5.45
C THR A 151 -14.96 -1.50 -6.92
N LEU A 152 -15.95 -2.18 -7.50
CA LEU A 152 -15.97 -2.50 -8.93
C LEU A 152 -16.07 -1.25 -9.79
N VAL A 153 -16.89 -0.26 -9.41
CA VAL A 153 -16.97 1.04 -10.10
C VAL A 153 -15.65 1.77 -10.03
N ALA A 154 -15.03 1.87 -8.85
CA ALA A 154 -13.72 2.49 -8.70
C ALA A 154 -12.63 1.76 -9.52
N TYR A 155 -12.64 0.42 -9.52
CA TYR A 155 -11.72 -0.39 -10.32
C TYR A 155 -11.92 -0.20 -11.82
N SER A 156 -13.17 -0.10 -12.29
CA SER A 156 -13.46 0.20 -13.70
C SER A 156 -12.90 1.55 -14.15
N GLY A 157 -12.79 2.52 -13.22
CA GLY A 157 -12.11 3.79 -13.46
C GLY A 157 -10.60 3.62 -13.72
N VAL A 158 -9.93 2.75 -12.97
CA VAL A 158 -8.52 2.40 -13.20
C VAL A 158 -8.35 1.71 -14.56
N VAL A 159 -9.22 0.76 -14.89
CA VAL A 159 -9.21 0.08 -16.20
C VAL A 159 -9.40 1.08 -17.33
N ALA A 160 -10.30 2.05 -17.18
CA ALA A 160 -10.55 3.08 -18.20
C ALA A 160 -9.31 3.94 -18.50
N VAL A 161 -8.51 4.28 -17.45
CA VAL A 161 -7.26 5.06 -17.61
C VAL A 161 -6.20 4.26 -18.39
N PHE A 162 -6.07 2.97 -18.11
CA PHE A 162 -4.99 2.14 -18.65
C PHE A 162 -5.43 1.20 -19.79
N TYR A 163 -6.67 1.35 -20.27
CA TYR A 163 -7.27 0.45 -21.27
C TYR A 163 -6.43 0.28 -22.53
N LYS A 164 -5.85 1.37 -23.06
CA LYS A 164 -5.02 1.30 -24.29
C LYS A 164 -3.81 0.41 -24.09
N GLY A 165 -3.09 0.56 -22.99
CA GLY A 165 -1.94 -0.30 -22.67
C GLY A 165 -2.33 -1.76 -22.45
N PHE A 166 -3.57 -2.02 -22.01
CA PHE A 166 -4.08 -3.38 -21.83
C PHE A 166 -4.58 -4.02 -23.13
N ALA A 167 -5.20 -3.24 -24.02
CA ALA A 167 -5.75 -3.72 -25.28
C ALA A 167 -4.71 -4.15 -26.33
N GLU A 168 -3.46 -3.65 -26.22
CA GLU A 168 -2.34 -4.01 -27.08
C GLU A 168 -1.64 -5.32 -26.66
N SER A 169 -2.20 -6.04 -25.69
CA SER A 169 -1.59 -7.22 -25.08
C SER A 169 -1.56 -8.43 -25.99
N SER A 170 -0.44 -9.14 -25.96
CA SER A 170 -0.26 -10.49 -26.52
C SER A 170 -0.34 -11.55 -25.39
N PHE A 171 -0.47 -12.83 -25.77
CA PHE A 171 -0.37 -13.93 -24.81
C PHE A 171 0.98 -14.00 -24.08
N ASP A 172 2.01 -13.31 -24.59
CA ASP A 172 3.35 -13.28 -24.01
C ASP A 172 3.35 -12.62 -22.60
N PHE A 173 2.37 -11.74 -22.31
CA PHE A 173 2.25 -11.08 -21.01
C PHE A 173 1.51 -11.89 -19.94
N LEU A 174 0.92 -13.05 -20.32
CA LEU A 174 0.10 -13.84 -19.40
C LEU A 174 0.82 -14.26 -18.12
N LEU A 175 2.10 -14.66 -18.24
CA LEU A 175 2.90 -15.05 -17.08
C LEU A 175 3.11 -13.87 -16.13
N GLY A 176 3.45 -12.69 -16.67
CA GLY A 176 3.61 -11.47 -15.89
C GLY A 176 2.33 -11.08 -15.15
N ASP A 177 1.20 -11.10 -15.85
CA ASP A 177 -0.11 -10.78 -15.28
C ASP A 177 -0.53 -11.76 -14.19
N LEU A 178 -0.26 -13.06 -14.35
CA LEU A 178 -0.52 -14.06 -13.32
C LEU A 178 0.34 -13.85 -12.06
N LEU A 179 1.62 -13.55 -12.22
CA LEU A 179 2.52 -13.25 -11.11
C LEU A 179 2.08 -11.99 -10.37
N LEU A 180 1.68 -10.95 -11.11
CA LEU A 180 1.14 -9.72 -10.52
C LEU A 180 -0.19 -9.95 -9.82
N LEU A 181 -1.06 -10.78 -10.37
CA LEU A 181 -2.32 -11.16 -9.70
C LEU A 181 -2.04 -11.89 -8.38
N MET A 182 -1.11 -12.84 -8.38
CA MET A 182 -0.66 -13.50 -7.14
C MET A 182 -0.10 -12.49 -6.14
N SER A 183 0.71 -11.52 -6.60
CA SER A 183 1.18 -10.43 -5.75
C SER A 183 0.04 -9.60 -5.18
N ALA A 184 -0.97 -9.24 -5.97
CA ALA A 184 -2.13 -8.48 -5.52
C ALA A 184 -2.96 -9.26 -4.47
N VAL A 185 -3.15 -10.56 -4.67
CA VAL A 185 -3.80 -11.47 -3.70
C VAL A 185 -3.02 -11.49 -2.38
N LEU A 186 -1.70 -11.70 -2.44
CA LEU A 186 -0.84 -11.73 -1.26
C LEU A 186 -0.76 -10.37 -0.57
N LEU A 187 -0.79 -9.27 -1.33
CA LEU A 187 -0.88 -7.92 -0.76
C LEU A 187 -2.19 -7.74 0.00
N GLY A 188 -3.32 -8.14 -0.57
CA GLY A 188 -4.62 -8.11 0.11
C GLY A 188 -4.62 -8.93 1.40
N ALA A 189 -4.10 -10.16 1.36
CA ALA A 189 -3.93 -11.01 2.54
C ALA A 189 -3.03 -10.36 3.60
N ARG A 190 -1.90 -9.76 3.18
CA ARG A 190 -0.96 -9.06 4.07
C ARG A 190 -1.61 -7.85 4.77
N GLN A 191 -2.43 -7.07 4.07
CA GLN A 191 -3.14 -5.94 4.68
C GLN A 191 -4.06 -6.40 5.82
N VAL A 192 -4.81 -7.48 5.60
CA VAL A 192 -5.66 -8.09 6.62
C VAL A 192 -4.81 -8.68 7.76
N TYR A 193 -3.73 -9.39 7.43
CA TYR A 193 -2.84 -9.99 8.43
C TYR A 193 -2.20 -8.94 9.34
N ILE A 194 -1.74 -7.80 8.79
CA ILE A 194 -1.25 -6.65 9.58
C ILE A 194 -2.36 -6.11 10.50
N SER A 195 -3.59 -6.00 9.99
CA SER A 195 -4.73 -5.53 10.78
C SER A 195 -5.02 -6.44 11.97
N GLU A 196 -4.97 -7.77 11.78
CA GLU A 196 -5.20 -8.76 12.84
C GLU A 196 -4.05 -8.82 13.83
N LEU A 197 -2.82 -8.93 13.35
CA LEU A 197 -1.64 -8.97 14.23
C LEU A 197 -1.50 -7.72 15.08
N GLY A 198 -1.88 -6.56 14.53
CA GLY A 198 -1.81 -5.28 15.22
C GLY A 198 -2.77 -5.14 16.42
N GLN A 199 -3.71 -6.07 16.59
CA GLN A 199 -4.55 -6.13 17.80
C GLN A 199 -3.78 -6.67 19.02
N GLY A 200 -2.70 -7.42 18.81
CA GLY A 200 -1.91 -8.02 19.90
C GLY A 200 -0.41 -7.74 19.84
N ILE A 201 0.12 -7.37 18.66
CA ILE A 201 1.55 -7.09 18.44
C ILE A 201 1.75 -5.61 18.13
N PRO A 202 2.65 -4.91 18.85
CA PRO A 202 2.94 -3.50 18.59
C PRO A 202 3.39 -3.24 17.15
N GLN A 203 2.87 -2.17 16.56
CA GLN A 203 3.06 -1.78 15.16
C GLN A 203 4.54 -1.73 14.73
N HIS A 204 5.43 -1.19 15.56
CA HIS A 204 6.86 -1.10 15.25
C HIS A 204 7.52 -2.47 15.04
N LYS A 205 7.06 -3.52 15.74
CA LYS A 205 7.55 -4.89 15.53
C LYS A 205 7.09 -5.47 14.18
N LEU A 206 5.84 -5.20 13.78
CA LEU A 206 5.30 -5.62 12.47
C LEU A 206 6.07 -4.98 11.32
N LEU A 207 6.38 -3.69 11.43
CA LEU A 207 7.16 -2.96 10.42
C LEU A 207 8.61 -3.43 10.38
N MET A 208 9.22 -3.62 11.57
CA MET A 208 10.61 -4.10 11.65
C MET A 208 10.75 -5.51 11.08
N ALA A 209 9.80 -6.42 11.32
CA ALA A 209 9.82 -7.75 10.75
C ALA A 209 9.83 -7.68 9.20
N GLN A 210 8.94 -6.91 8.59
CA GLN A 210 8.91 -6.71 7.14
C GLN A 210 10.22 -6.07 6.63
N GLY A 211 10.73 -5.05 7.33
CA GLY A 211 11.99 -4.39 6.99
C GLY A 211 13.18 -5.34 7.02
N VAL A 212 13.34 -6.11 8.09
CA VAL A 212 14.43 -7.09 8.24
C VAL A 212 14.39 -8.17 7.16
N PHE A 213 13.23 -8.78 6.93
CA PHE A 213 13.09 -9.76 5.86
C PHE A 213 13.35 -9.13 4.49
N GLY A 214 12.83 -7.92 4.22
CA GLY A 214 13.11 -7.18 3.00
C GLY A 214 14.60 -6.90 2.80
N ILE A 215 15.31 -6.39 3.83
CA ILE A 215 16.75 -6.12 3.77
C ILE A 215 17.52 -7.40 3.41
N PHE A 216 17.31 -8.49 4.16
CA PHE A 216 18.07 -9.73 3.92
C PHE A 216 17.77 -10.34 2.56
N THR A 217 16.51 -10.42 2.15
CA THR A 217 16.12 -10.99 0.86
C THR A 217 16.70 -10.21 -0.31
N PHE A 218 16.54 -8.88 -0.31
CA PHE A 218 17.03 -8.04 -1.40
C PHE A 218 18.57 -7.91 -1.38
N LEU A 219 19.20 -7.91 -0.20
CA LEU A 219 20.65 -7.91 -0.10
C LEU A 219 21.25 -9.21 -0.67
N ILE A 220 20.74 -10.38 -0.26
CA ILE A 220 21.21 -11.66 -0.78
C ILE A 220 20.98 -11.73 -2.29
N ALA A 221 19.81 -11.35 -2.77
CA ALA A 221 19.51 -11.33 -4.19
C ALA A 221 20.44 -10.36 -4.96
N SER A 222 20.70 -9.16 -4.44
CA SER A 222 21.62 -8.19 -5.05
C SER A 222 23.06 -8.74 -5.12
N LEU A 223 23.53 -9.43 -4.09
CA LEU A 223 24.86 -10.06 -4.10
C LEU A 223 24.99 -11.19 -5.14
N ILE A 224 23.89 -11.88 -5.44
CA ILE A 224 23.88 -12.96 -6.43
C ILE A 224 23.73 -12.42 -7.85
N PHE A 225 22.80 -11.52 -8.09
CA PHE A 225 22.37 -11.11 -9.43
C PHE A 225 22.97 -9.76 -9.89
N GLU A 226 23.33 -8.86 -8.96
CA GLU A 226 23.85 -7.53 -9.27
C GLU A 226 25.31 -7.31 -8.84
N SER A 227 26.06 -8.37 -8.57
CA SER A 227 27.43 -8.28 -8.07
C SER A 227 28.40 -7.54 -9.01
N GLN A 228 28.12 -7.55 -10.30
CA GLN A 228 28.93 -6.89 -11.36
C GLN A 228 28.38 -5.53 -11.77
N GLU A 229 27.22 -5.12 -11.25
CA GLU A 229 26.63 -3.84 -11.61
C GLU A 229 27.32 -2.68 -10.89
N GLY A 230 27.52 -1.58 -11.62
CA GLY A 230 28.03 -0.33 -11.08
C GLY A 230 27.14 0.23 -9.99
N PHE A 231 27.76 0.96 -9.06
CA PHE A 231 27.03 1.71 -8.02
C PHE A 231 27.71 3.08 -7.88
N VAL A 232 26.94 4.13 -8.16
CA VAL A 232 27.45 5.51 -8.06
C VAL A 232 26.47 6.30 -7.19
N VAL A 233 27.02 6.96 -6.19
CA VAL A 233 26.22 7.83 -5.31
C VAL A 233 26.07 9.19 -5.95
N THR A 234 24.91 9.41 -6.57
CA THR A 234 24.53 10.68 -7.21
C THR A 234 23.44 11.40 -6.43
N THR A 235 23.20 12.67 -6.73
CA THR A 235 22.09 13.43 -6.12
C THR A 235 20.72 12.82 -6.45
N PRO A 236 20.40 12.40 -7.70
CA PRO A 236 19.17 11.68 -8.01
C PRO A 236 18.97 10.42 -7.18
N LEU A 237 20.01 9.59 -7.01
CA LEU A 237 19.94 8.39 -6.17
C LEU A 237 19.61 8.73 -4.71
N VAL A 238 20.27 9.74 -4.15
CA VAL A 238 20.02 10.16 -2.74
C VAL A 238 18.57 10.64 -2.57
N ILE A 239 18.05 11.45 -3.50
CA ILE A 239 16.65 11.91 -3.49
C ILE A 239 15.70 10.73 -3.61
N SER A 240 15.96 9.80 -4.54
CA SER A 240 15.20 8.57 -4.72
C SER A 240 15.16 7.74 -3.45
N LEU A 241 16.30 7.48 -2.84
CA LEU A 241 16.40 6.72 -1.58
C LEU A 241 15.71 7.43 -0.41
N PHE A 242 15.84 8.75 -0.31
CA PHE A 242 15.12 9.51 0.72
C PHE A 242 13.61 9.37 0.53
N TYR A 243 13.12 9.57 -0.70
CA TYR A 243 11.68 9.45 -0.97
C TYR A 243 11.19 8.04 -0.73
N THR A 244 11.81 7.05 -1.36
CA THR A 244 11.34 5.65 -1.33
C THR A 244 11.62 4.97 0.01
N GLY A 245 12.75 5.26 0.66
CA GLY A 245 13.14 4.66 1.93
C GLY A 245 12.52 5.38 3.14
N VAL A 246 12.68 6.70 3.24
CA VAL A 246 12.21 7.45 4.42
C VAL A 246 10.71 7.74 4.31
N LEU A 247 10.25 8.34 3.20
CA LEU A 247 8.85 8.75 3.10
C LEU A 247 7.95 7.54 2.84
N ILE A 248 8.27 6.66 1.88
CA ILE A 248 7.39 5.53 1.54
C ILE A 248 7.54 4.36 2.53
N VAL A 249 8.74 3.78 2.66
CA VAL A 249 8.94 2.59 3.51
C VAL A 249 8.89 2.97 5.00
N GLY A 250 9.46 4.10 5.39
CA GLY A 250 9.41 4.58 6.78
C GLY A 250 8.01 5.09 7.13
N LEU A 251 7.67 6.28 6.70
CA LEU A 251 6.44 6.97 7.12
C LEU A 251 5.19 6.41 6.46
N GLY A 252 5.26 6.04 5.18
CA GLY A 252 4.14 5.49 4.41
C GLY A 252 3.64 4.16 4.97
N PHE A 253 4.55 3.19 5.19
CA PHE A 253 4.19 1.91 5.82
C PHE A 253 3.72 2.10 7.26
N PHE A 254 4.32 3.05 7.99
CA PHE A 254 3.87 3.37 9.34
C PHE A 254 2.43 3.91 9.32
N GLY A 255 2.13 4.90 8.48
CA GLY A 255 0.78 5.45 8.34
C GLY A 255 -0.23 4.40 7.87
N GLN A 256 0.13 3.59 6.87
CA GLN A 256 -0.74 2.53 6.35
C GLN A 256 -1.06 1.47 7.41
N SER A 257 -0.05 0.95 8.12
CA SER A 257 -0.29 -0.04 9.17
C SER A 257 -1.06 0.56 10.35
N TRP A 258 -0.84 1.84 10.67
CA TRP A 258 -1.61 2.55 11.68
C TRP A 258 -3.11 2.62 11.33
N LEU A 259 -3.42 2.88 10.05
CA LEU A 259 -4.80 2.86 9.55
C LEU A 259 -5.41 1.46 9.62
N LEU A 260 -4.68 0.44 9.15
CA LEU A 260 -5.16 -0.95 9.11
C LEU A 260 -5.43 -1.53 10.49
N ILE A 261 -4.66 -1.14 11.50
CA ILE A 261 -4.86 -1.59 12.88
C ILE A 261 -6.10 -0.95 13.51
N ARG A 262 -6.43 0.30 13.15
CA ARG A 262 -7.49 1.09 13.80
C ARG A 262 -8.80 1.16 13.04
N TYR A 263 -8.77 0.89 11.74
CA TYR A 263 -9.94 0.98 10.86
C TYR A 263 -10.13 -0.30 10.07
N LEU A 264 -11.31 -0.48 9.50
CA LEU A 264 -11.62 -1.65 8.69
C LEU A 264 -10.73 -1.69 7.43
N PRO A 265 -9.95 -2.76 7.20
CA PRO A 265 -9.00 -2.84 6.09
C PRO A 265 -9.64 -2.61 4.72
N SER A 266 -10.83 -3.15 4.47
CA SER A 266 -11.54 -2.97 3.21
C SER A 266 -11.82 -1.50 2.89
N ARG A 267 -12.13 -0.68 3.90
CA ARG A 267 -12.40 0.75 3.72
C ARG A 267 -11.13 1.56 3.52
N VAL A 268 -10.06 1.18 4.19
CA VAL A 268 -8.75 1.86 4.03
C VAL A 268 -8.19 1.61 2.64
N THR A 269 -8.23 0.35 2.16
CA THR A 269 -7.56 -0.03 0.91
C THR A 269 -8.32 0.41 -0.35
N VAL A 270 -9.64 0.60 -0.31
CA VAL A 270 -10.39 1.14 -1.45
C VAL A 270 -9.89 2.54 -1.85
N ILE A 271 -9.47 3.38 -0.90
CA ILE A 271 -8.91 4.71 -1.19
C ILE A 271 -7.63 4.59 -2.04
N SER A 272 -6.90 3.49 -1.95
CA SER A 272 -5.70 3.25 -2.76
C SER A 272 -5.97 3.12 -4.26
N LEU A 273 -7.23 2.94 -4.69
CA LEU A 273 -7.62 3.02 -6.10
C LEU A 273 -7.40 4.41 -6.71
N SER A 274 -7.21 5.44 -5.88
CA SER A 274 -6.80 6.77 -6.33
C SER A 274 -5.32 6.86 -6.75
N GLN A 275 -4.46 5.92 -6.35
CA GLN A 275 -3.01 5.95 -6.64
C GLN A 275 -2.69 6.06 -8.15
N PRO A 276 -3.28 5.24 -9.04
CA PRO A 276 -3.00 5.34 -10.47
C PRO A 276 -3.33 6.71 -11.06
N ILE A 277 -4.38 7.36 -10.57
CA ILE A 277 -4.79 8.70 -11.01
C ILE A 277 -3.74 9.73 -10.64
N PHE A 278 -3.29 9.73 -9.38
CA PHE A 278 -2.19 10.59 -8.94
C PHE A 278 -0.88 10.26 -9.66
N GLY A 279 -0.64 8.98 -9.98
CA GLY A 279 0.53 8.56 -10.76
C GLY A 279 0.56 9.21 -12.14
N VAL A 280 -0.54 9.18 -12.87
CA VAL A 280 -0.65 9.86 -14.19
C VAL A 280 -0.49 11.38 -14.06
N LEU A 281 -1.08 12.00 -13.02
CA LEU A 281 -0.91 13.42 -12.76
C LEU A 281 0.55 13.79 -12.48
N PHE A 282 1.29 12.97 -11.74
CA PHE A 282 2.71 13.20 -11.48
C PHE A 282 3.57 12.98 -12.71
N SER A 283 3.29 11.96 -13.53
CA SER A 283 3.96 11.76 -14.82
C SER A 283 3.77 12.96 -15.75
N TRP A 284 2.56 13.49 -15.81
CA TRP A 284 2.28 14.72 -16.57
C TRP A 284 3.06 15.92 -16.06
N TRP A 285 3.00 16.15 -14.74
CA TRP A 285 3.59 17.35 -14.13
C TRP A 285 5.12 17.31 -14.08
N ILE A 286 5.71 16.13 -13.79
CA ILE A 286 7.16 15.98 -13.59
C ILE A 286 7.86 15.58 -14.88
N LEU A 287 7.27 14.68 -15.66
CA LEU A 287 7.88 14.13 -16.88
C LEU A 287 7.36 14.79 -18.17
N GLY A 288 6.37 15.68 -18.10
CA GLY A 288 5.79 16.36 -19.26
C GLY A 288 4.95 15.45 -20.16
N GLU A 289 4.50 14.29 -19.68
CA GLU A 289 3.67 13.37 -20.45
C GLU A 289 2.28 13.95 -20.71
N SER A 290 1.68 13.66 -21.87
CA SER A 290 0.34 14.18 -22.22
C SER A 290 -0.77 13.47 -21.41
N ILE A 291 -1.73 14.25 -20.89
CA ILE A 291 -2.94 13.69 -20.26
C ILE A 291 -3.98 13.39 -21.33
N GLY A 292 -4.41 12.12 -21.41
CA GLY A 292 -5.55 11.72 -22.21
C GLY A 292 -6.90 12.02 -21.54
N GLY A 293 -7.98 12.13 -22.32
CA GLY A 293 -9.34 12.30 -21.80
C GLY A 293 -9.79 11.17 -20.87
N GLU A 294 -9.18 10.01 -20.99
CA GLU A 294 -9.42 8.81 -20.20
C GLU A 294 -9.17 9.04 -18.69
N LEU A 295 -8.22 9.93 -18.34
CA LEU A 295 -7.94 10.27 -16.95
C LEU A 295 -9.14 10.91 -16.24
N TYR A 296 -9.85 11.82 -16.91
CA TYR A 296 -11.03 12.48 -16.32
C TYR A 296 -12.14 11.48 -16.04
N ILE A 297 -12.40 10.55 -16.97
CA ILE A 297 -13.40 9.48 -16.79
C ILE A 297 -12.99 8.57 -15.64
N GLY A 298 -11.74 8.13 -15.63
CA GLY A 298 -11.21 7.28 -14.57
C GLY A 298 -11.27 7.93 -13.20
N ALA A 299 -10.90 9.21 -13.07
CA ALA A 299 -10.96 9.95 -11.81
C ALA A 299 -12.41 10.05 -11.27
N ILE A 300 -13.37 10.35 -12.12
CA ILE A 300 -14.80 10.39 -11.76
C ILE A 300 -15.24 9.03 -11.22
N LEU A 301 -14.98 7.94 -11.94
CA LEU A 301 -15.38 6.59 -11.53
C LEU A 301 -14.72 6.16 -10.20
N VAL A 302 -13.45 6.51 -9.98
CA VAL A 302 -12.78 6.22 -8.69
C VAL A 302 -13.40 7.02 -7.55
N ILE A 303 -13.71 8.30 -7.75
CA ILE A 303 -14.33 9.14 -6.70
C ILE A 303 -15.73 8.62 -6.33
N PHE A 304 -16.54 8.22 -7.31
CA PHE A 304 -17.88 7.71 -7.03
C PHE A 304 -17.90 6.28 -6.50
N GLY A 305 -16.86 5.49 -6.77
CA GLY A 305 -16.77 4.10 -6.33
C GLY A 305 -16.09 3.91 -4.96
N SER A 306 -15.34 4.91 -4.47
CA SER A 306 -14.66 4.86 -3.17
C SER A 306 -15.56 5.39 -2.07
#